data_1f2aa45698c6bfab3b4194fb46edb1e7
#
_entry.id   1f2aa45698c6bfab3b4194fb46edb1e7
#
_cell.length_a   1.000
_cell.length_b   1.000
_cell.length_c   1.000
_cell.angle_alpha   90.00
_cell.angle_beta   90.00
_cell.angle_gamma   90.00
#
_symmetry.space_group_name_H-M   'P 1'
#
loop_
_entity.id
_entity.type
_entity.pdbx_description
1 polymer ?
#
loop_
_entity_poly.entity_id
_entity_poly.type
_entity_poly.pdbx_seq_one_letter_code
_entity_poly.pdbx_strand_id
1 'polypeptide(L)'
;MTGKVVLSVSMSLDGFIAGPKDDLVRLHDWIFSGRADGRGGKSDRTGGSSRSSAGDPKDAEVIDEMFRTTGAVIMGRRTYDIGEPFWGSNPPFRVPCYVLTHRGQEILIRGETTFTFVTDGIESALKQARAAARHKNVSLMGADTAQQFMKAGLLDEIQISLVPVLLREGIRLFENMGTKQVELERERVVESPGVTHLTFRVVK
;
A
#
# COMPACT_ATOMS: atom_id res chain seq x y z
N MET A 1 18.25 16.04 1.21
CA MET A 1 16.79 16.15 0.92
C MET A 1 16.09 15.08 1.74
N THR A 2 14.98 15.40 2.36
CA THR A 2 14.12 14.40 3.03
C THR A 2 13.35 13.61 1.97
N GLY A 3 13.14 12.31 2.19
CA GLY A 3 12.34 11.49 1.28
C GLY A 3 10.88 11.96 1.17
N LYS A 4 10.20 11.55 0.10
CA LYS A 4 8.78 11.83 -0.14
C LYS A 4 7.88 11.04 0.81
N VAL A 5 6.66 11.55 1.04
CA VAL A 5 5.54 10.79 1.60
C VAL A 5 4.72 10.24 0.42
N VAL A 6 4.72 8.94 0.26
CA VAL A 6 4.20 8.25 -0.92
C VAL A 6 3.04 7.34 -0.53
N LEU A 7 1.88 7.55 -1.12
CA LEU A 7 0.80 6.56 -1.07
C LEU A 7 1.03 5.51 -2.15
N SER A 8 1.13 4.23 -1.77
CA SER A 8 1.28 3.13 -2.71
C SER A 8 0.22 2.07 -2.44
N VAL A 9 -0.69 1.87 -3.40
CA VAL A 9 -1.85 0.97 -3.27
C VAL A 9 -2.23 0.32 -4.60
N SER A 10 -2.79 -0.89 -4.52
CA SER A 10 -3.56 -1.47 -5.62
C SER A 10 -5.01 -0.99 -5.55
N MET A 11 -5.60 -0.66 -6.68
CA MET A 11 -6.95 -0.11 -6.76
C MET A 11 -7.73 -0.71 -7.94
N SER A 12 -9.00 -1.00 -7.74
CA SER A 12 -9.93 -1.37 -8.82
C SER A 12 -10.23 -0.17 -9.72
N LEU A 13 -10.74 -0.43 -10.94
CA LEU A 13 -11.11 0.64 -11.88
C LEU A 13 -12.20 1.56 -11.32
N ASP A 14 -13.06 1.06 -10.43
CA ASP A 14 -14.12 1.83 -9.77
C ASP A 14 -13.71 2.42 -8.40
N GLY A 15 -12.39 2.43 -8.09
CA GLY A 15 -11.81 3.21 -7.01
C GLY A 15 -11.76 2.54 -5.64
N PHE A 16 -11.89 1.22 -5.56
CA PHE A 16 -11.80 0.48 -4.30
C PHE A 16 -10.42 -0.14 -4.10
N ILE A 17 -9.94 -0.15 -2.85
CA ILE A 17 -8.66 -0.77 -2.45
C ILE A 17 -8.86 -2.06 -1.66
N ALA A 18 -10.09 -2.40 -1.32
CA ALA A 18 -10.51 -3.68 -0.77
C ALA A 18 -11.98 -3.90 -1.12
N GLY A 19 -12.35 -5.15 -1.34
CA GLY A 19 -13.73 -5.57 -1.53
C GLY A 19 -14.50 -5.69 -0.21
N PRO A 20 -15.74 -6.23 -0.27
CA PRO A 20 -16.54 -6.52 0.93
C PRO A 20 -15.78 -7.45 1.87
N LYS A 21 -15.90 -7.23 3.18
CA LYS A 21 -15.21 -8.01 4.22
C LYS A 21 -13.68 -8.02 4.09
N ASP A 22 -13.13 -6.91 3.56
CA ASP A 22 -11.68 -6.72 3.40
C ASP A 22 -11.03 -7.70 2.40
N ASP A 23 -11.79 -8.18 1.43
CA ASP A 23 -11.26 -9.05 0.36
C ASP A 23 -10.26 -8.30 -0.52
N LEU A 24 -9.02 -8.77 -0.51
CA LEU A 24 -7.89 -8.20 -1.25
C LEU A 24 -7.47 -9.07 -2.45
N VAL A 25 -8.05 -10.25 -2.62
CA VAL A 25 -7.49 -11.31 -3.49
C VAL A 25 -7.27 -10.82 -4.91
N ARG A 26 -8.27 -10.22 -5.55
CA ARG A 26 -8.16 -9.77 -6.95
C ARG A 26 -7.20 -8.60 -7.15
N LEU A 27 -7.10 -7.71 -6.17
CA LEU A 27 -6.28 -6.50 -6.29
C LEU A 27 -4.78 -6.76 -6.17
N HIS A 28 -4.39 -7.92 -5.64
CA HIS A 28 -2.98 -8.25 -5.40
C HIS A 28 -2.47 -9.43 -6.24
N ASP A 29 -3.30 -9.99 -7.13
CA ASP A 29 -2.91 -11.11 -7.99
C ASP A 29 -1.64 -10.81 -8.80
N TRP A 30 -1.45 -9.57 -9.25
CA TRP A 30 -0.29 -9.13 -10.00
C TRP A 30 1.03 -9.20 -9.18
N ILE A 31 0.97 -9.02 -7.84
CA ILE A 31 2.14 -9.11 -6.94
C ILE A 31 2.62 -10.55 -6.82
N PHE A 32 1.69 -11.51 -6.86
CA PHE A 32 1.98 -12.93 -6.60
C PHE A 32 2.16 -13.74 -7.88
N SER A 33 1.83 -13.21 -9.05
CA SER A 33 1.87 -13.92 -10.34
C SER A 33 3.28 -14.35 -10.79
N GLY A 34 4.35 -13.89 -10.14
CA GLY A 34 5.73 -14.24 -10.43
C GLY A 34 6.47 -15.05 -9.38
N ARG A 35 5.87 -15.34 -8.23
CA ARG A 35 6.52 -16.08 -7.15
C ARG A 35 6.19 -17.57 -7.22
N ALA A 36 7.19 -18.38 -7.63
CA ALA A 36 7.11 -19.84 -7.68
C ALA A 36 7.20 -20.53 -6.30
N ASP A 37 7.25 -19.78 -5.21
CA ASP A 37 7.32 -20.28 -3.84
C ASP A 37 5.93 -20.43 -3.23
N GLY A 38 5.27 -21.52 -3.54
CA GLY A 38 4.20 -22.33 -2.97
C GLY A 38 3.46 -21.91 -1.69
N ARG A 39 3.32 -20.62 -1.37
CA ARG A 39 2.54 -20.12 -0.22
C ARG A 39 1.30 -19.32 -0.65
N GLY A 40 0.67 -19.77 -1.74
CA GLY A 40 -0.69 -19.38 -2.07
C GLY A 40 -1.66 -20.25 -1.31
N GLY A 41 -2.47 -19.66 -0.43
CA GLY A 41 -3.57 -20.36 0.22
C GLY A 41 -4.46 -21.03 -0.83
N LYS A 42 -4.94 -22.25 -0.52
CA LYS A 42 -5.89 -23.00 -1.34
C LYS A 42 -7.14 -22.15 -1.58
N SER A 43 -7.26 -21.54 -2.77
CA SER A 43 -8.55 -21.09 -3.27
C SER A 43 -9.03 -22.14 -4.27
N ASP A 44 -10.22 -22.67 -4.02
CA ASP A 44 -10.95 -23.57 -4.91
C ASP A 44 -11.09 -22.88 -6.29
N ARG A 45 -10.35 -23.37 -7.29
CA ARG A 45 -10.42 -22.90 -8.66
C ARG A 45 -11.35 -23.79 -9.44
N THR A 46 -12.59 -23.38 -9.57
CA THR A 46 -13.44 -23.85 -10.67
C THR A 46 -13.39 -22.82 -11.81
N GLY A 47 -12.72 -23.18 -12.88
CA GLY A 47 -12.94 -22.70 -14.24
C GLY A 47 -12.15 -21.49 -14.71
N GLY A 48 -11.18 -21.70 -15.59
CA GLY A 48 -10.77 -20.73 -16.59
C GLY A 48 -9.26 -20.55 -16.79
N SER A 49 -8.75 -21.20 -17.81
CA SER A 49 -7.54 -20.91 -18.62
C SER A 49 -6.23 -20.72 -17.85
N SER A 50 -5.48 -21.81 -17.82
CA SER A 50 -4.05 -21.90 -17.53
C SER A 50 -3.25 -20.94 -18.44
N ARG A 51 -2.78 -19.83 -17.86
CA ARG A 51 -1.56 -19.18 -18.31
C ARG A 51 -0.60 -19.24 -17.13
N SER A 52 0.36 -20.14 -17.19
CA SER A 52 1.57 -20.12 -16.39
C SER A 52 2.35 -18.86 -16.80
N SER A 53 2.21 -17.79 -16.07
CA SER A 53 3.05 -16.61 -16.27
C SER A 53 3.98 -16.48 -15.09
N ALA A 54 5.28 -16.64 -15.32
CA ALA A 54 6.25 -15.84 -14.59
C ALA A 54 5.73 -14.41 -14.62
N GLY A 55 5.70 -13.70 -13.46
CA GLY A 55 5.16 -12.34 -13.40
C GLY A 55 5.82 -11.43 -14.42
N ASP A 56 5.11 -10.42 -14.87
CA ASP A 56 5.66 -9.49 -15.85
C ASP A 56 6.93 -8.84 -15.26
N PRO A 57 8.05 -8.78 -16.00
CA PRO A 57 9.28 -8.15 -15.52
C PRO A 57 9.10 -6.69 -15.09
N LYS A 58 8.17 -5.97 -15.71
CA LYS A 58 7.84 -4.59 -15.35
C LYS A 58 7.21 -4.48 -13.97
N ASP A 59 6.33 -5.44 -13.63
CA ASP A 59 5.71 -5.50 -12.29
C ASP A 59 6.77 -5.79 -11.23
N ALA A 60 7.70 -6.70 -11.51
CA ALA A 60 8.81 -7.00 -10.63
C ALA A 60 9.71 -5.77 -10.41
N GLU A 61 10.01 -5.01 -11.46
CA GLU A 61 10.79 -3.76 -11.37
C GLU A 61 10.09 -2.71 -10.50
N VAL A 62 8.76 -2.54 -10.65
CA VAL A 62 7.97 -1.61 -9.82
C VAL A 62 7.99 -2.02 -8.34
N ILE A 63 7.85 -3.33 -8.06
CA ILE A 63 7.91 -3.86 -6.70
C ILE A 63 9.31 -3.64 -6.09
N ASP A 64 10.36 -3.96 -6.83
CA ASP A 64 11.75 -3.80 -6.36
C ASP A 64 12.08 -2.32 -6.10
N GLU A 65 11.64 -1.42 -6.97
CA GLU A 65 11.79 0.02 -6.77
C GLU A 65 11.08 0.49 -5.50
N MET A 66 9.84 0.05 -5.28
CA MET A 66 9.07 0.38 -4.08
C MET A 66 9.83 -0.05 -2.81
N PHE A 67 10.32 -1.29 -2.75
CA PHE A 67 11.08 -1.76 -1.58
C PHE A 67 12.41 -1.03 -1.41
N ARG A 68 13.13 -0.76 -2.48
CA ARG A 68 14.43 -0.08 -2.46
C ARG A 68 14.31 1.37 -1.98
N THR A 69 13.26 2.07 -2.37
CA THR A 69 13.05 3.49 -2.07
C THR A 69 12.36 3.74 -0.73
N THR A 70 11.60 2.77 -0.20
CA THR A 70 10.90 2.89 1.09
C THR A 70 11.85 2.72 2.26
N GLY A 71 11.79 3.62 3.24
CA GLY A 71 12.57 3.57 4.48
C GLY A 71 11.74 3.41 5.75
N ALA A 72 10.43 3.70 5.67
CA ALA A 72 9.46 3.44 6.73
C ALA A 72 8.06 3.32 6.13
N VAL A 73 7.16 2.67 6.86
CA VAL A 73 5.75 2.52 6.48
C VAL A 73 4.86 3.12 7.55
N ILE A 74 3.81 3.84 7.17
CA ILE A 74 2.71 4.24 8.05
C ILE A 74 1.44 3.56 7.56
N MET A 75 0.71 2.91 8.47
CA MET A 75 -0.57 2.27 8.16
C MET A 75 -1.59 2.49 9.26
N GLY A 76 -2.88 2.45 8.93
CA GLY A 76 -3.94 2.45 9.92
C GLY A 76 -4.08 1.11 10.63
N ARG A 77 -4.69 1.11 11.82
CA ARG A 77 -4.93 -0.09 12.61
C ARG A 77 -5.67 -1.18 11.84
N ARG A 78 -6.70 -0.82 11.08
CA ARG A 78 -7.45 -1.79 10.26
C ARG A 78 -6.56 -2.48 9.23
N THR A 79 -5.70 -1.71 8.55
CA THR A 79 -4.75 -2.28 7.58
C THR A 79 -3.79 -3.26 8.24
N TYR A 80 -3.32 -2.93 9.45
CA TYR A 80 -2.50 -3.82 10.25
C TYR A 80 -3.24 -5.11 10.63
N ASP A 81 -4.46 -4.99 11.16
CA ASP A 81 -5.27 -6.13 11.63
C ASP A 81 -5.64 -7.09 10.48
N ILE A 82 -5.89 -6.55 9.27
CA ILE A 82 -6.15 -7.35 8.06
C ILE A 82 -4.89 -8.09 7.60
N GLY A 83 -3.74 -7.42 7.60
CA GLY A 83 -2.49 -7.98 7.05
C GLY A 83 -1.76 -8.90 8.01
N GLU A 84 -1.84 -8.65 9.31
CA GLU A 84 -1.08 -9.32 10.35
C GLU A 84 -1.18 -10.86 10.30
N PRO A 85 -2.35 -11.48 10.09
CA PRO A 85 -2.48 -12.94 9.99
C PRO A 85 -1.74 -13.55 8.79
N PHE A 86 -1.53 -12.77 7.72
CA PHE A 86 -0.88 -13.22 6.48
C PHE A 86 0.62 -13.01 6.47
N TRP A 87 1.16 -12.10 7.31
CA TRP A 87 2.59 -11.78 7.33
C TRP A 87 3.45 -12.80 8.09
N GLY A 88 2.84 -13.60 8.97
CA GLY A 88 3.54 -14.61 9.75
C GLY A 88 4.67 -14.03 10.62
N SER A 89 5.75 -14.81 10.78
CA SER A 89 6.90 -14.42 11.58
C SER A 89 7.86 -13.45 10.88
N ASN A 90 7.73 -13.27 9.56
CA ASN A 90 8.63 -12.45 8.76
C ASN A 90 7.84 -11.55 7.78
N PRO A 91 7.29 -10.42 8.25
CA PRO A 91 6.55 -9.49 7.41
C PRO A 91 7.37 -8.97 6.22
N PRO A 92 6.72 -8.61 5.10
CA PRO A 92 7.43 -8.27 3.87
C PRO A 92 8.16 -6.91 3.91
N PHE A 93 7.92 -6.08 4.91
CA PHE A 93 8.36 -4.66 4.89
C PHE A 93 9.85 -4.47 5.10
N ARG A 94 10.48 -5.23 6.02
CA ARG A 94 11.92 -5.11 6.40
C ARG A 94 12.36 -3.70 6.77
N VAL A 95 11.43 -2.85 7.17
CA VAL A 95 11.61 -1.47 7.60
C VAL A 95 10.69 -1.18 8.79
N PRO A 96 10.94 -0.12 9.59
CA PRO A 96 10.03 0.28 10.66
C PRO A 96 8.64 0.60 10.13
N CYS A 97 7.61 0.08 10.80
CA CYS A 97 6.20 0.29 10.50
C CYS A 97 5.53 0.99 11.67
N TYR A 98 4.82 2.07 11.38
CA TYR A 98 4.08 2.88 12.36
C TYR A 98 2.59 2.67 12.14
N VAL A 99 1.92 2.12 13.16
CA VAL A 99 0.49 1.78 13.11
C VAL A 99 -0.30 2.87 13.83
N LEU A 100 -1.07 3.66 13.08
CA LEU A 100 -2.00 4.66 13.63
C LEU A 100 -3.16 3.96 14.31
N THR A 101 -3.38 4.25 15.59
CA THR A 101 -4.39 3.58 16.41
C THR A 101 -4.84 4.46 17.58
N HIS A 102 -6.04 4.25 18.10
CA HIS A 102 -6.48 4.82 19.38
C HIS A 102 -6.15 3.93 20.58
N ARG A 103 -5.61 2.73 20.34
CA ARG A 103 -5.25 1.77 21.39
C ARG A 103 -3.74 1.52 21.34
N GLY A 104 -3.03 2.07 22.31
CA GLY A 104 -1.60 1.82 22.47
C GLY A 104 -1.30 0.33 22.69
N GLN A 105 -0.21 -0.11 22.11
CA GLN A 105 0.36 -1.45 22.31
C GLN A 105 1.87 -1.31 22.45
N GLU A 106 2.50 -2.31 23.06
CA GLU A 106 3.94 -2.42 23.09
C GLU A 106 4.50 -2.60 21.68
N ILE A 107 5.75 -2.18 21.50
CA ILE A 107 6.46 -2.36 20.24
C ILE A 107 6.58 -3.86 19.94
N LEU A 108 6.20 -4.24 18.73
CA LEU A 108 6.27 -5.61 18.27
C LEU A 108 7.36 -5.78 17.21
N ILE A 109 8.30 -6.70 17.45
CA ILE A 109 9.35 -7.03 16.48
C ILE A 109 9.03 -8.39 15.86
N ARG A 110 8.99 -8.44 14.51
CA ARG A 110 8.82 -9.67 13.74
C ARG A 110 9.85 -9.69 12.60
N GLY A 111 10.81 -10.59 12.66
CA GLY A 111 11.91 -10.62 11.70
C GLY A 111 12.64 -9.27 11.66
N GLU A 112 12.78 -8.69 10.50
CA GLU A 112 13.42 -7.37 10.29
C GLU A 112 12.43 -6.19 10.40
N THR A 113 11.15 -6.46 10.71
CA THR A 113 10.10 -5.42 10.81
C THR A 113 9.81 -5.09 12.28
N THR A 114 9.85 -3.81 12.60
CA THR A 114 9.41 -3.29 13.91
C THR A 114 8.09 -2.56 13.74
N PHE A 115 7.06 -2.94 14.49
CA PHE A 115 5.77 -2.25 14.54
C PHE A 115 5.71 -1.37 15.78
N THR A 116 5.52 -0.07 15.59
CA THR A 116 5.28 0.92 16.64
C THR A 116 3.85 1.43 16.54
N PHE A 117 3.09 1.31 17.63
CA PHE A 117 1.69 1.75 17.67
C PHE A 117 1.61 3.19 18.15
N VAL A 118 1.15 4.09 17.27
CA VAL A 118 1.15 5.54 17.47
C VAL A 118 -0.26 6.02 17.77
N THR A 119 -0.46 6.67 18.93
CA THR A 119 -1.77 7.10 19.41
C THR A 119 -1.99 8.61 19.34
N ASP A 120 -0.97 9.38 19.04
CA ASP A 120 -0.92 10.84 19.06
C ASP A 120 -1.00 11.48 17.65
N GLY A 121 -1.55 10.75 16.70
CA GLY A 121 -1.95 11.29 15.39
C GLY A 121 -0.92 11.17 14.29
N ILE A 122 -1.32 11.67 13.11
CA ILE A 122 -0.55 11.48 11.87
C ILE A 122 0.77 12.26 11.87
N GLU A 123 0.82 13.43 12.49
CA GLU A 123 2.01 14.27 12.56
C GLU A 123 3.12 13.59 13.38
N SER A 124 2.75 12.98 14.51
CA SER A 124 3.67 12.22 15.35
C SER A 124 4.19 10.98 14.61
N ALA A 125 3.30 10.22 13.98
CA ALA A 125 3.69 9.07 13.16
C ALA A 125 4.63 9.47 12.03
N LEU A 126 4.33 10.57 11.33
CA LEU A 126 5.17 11.07 10.24
C LEU A 126 6.54 11.50 10.73
N LYS A 127 6.63 12.20 11.86
CA LYS A 127 7.89 12.63 12.47
C LYS A 127 8.79 11.42 12.79
N GLN A 128 8.22 10.39 13.42
CA GLN A 128 8.94 9.16 13.75
C GLN A 128 9.36 8.40 12.49
N ALA A 129 8.44 8.24 11.50
CA ALA A 129 8.71 7.55 10.25
C ALA A 129 9.81 8.25 9.43
N ARG A 130 9.79 9.58 9.33
CA ARG A 130 10.85 10.36 8.64
C ARG A 130 12.21 10.20 9.32
N ALA A 131 12.26 10.20 10.65
CA ALA A 131 13.49 9.96 11.38
C ALA A 131 14.09 8.58 11.08
N ALA A 132 13.26 7.53 11.03
CA ALA A 132 13.68 6.19 10.70
C ALA A 132 14.04 6.02 9.22
N ALA A 133 13.26 6.60 8.33
CA ALA A 133 13.47 6.53 6.87
C ALA A 133 14.72 7.30 6.41
N ARG A 134 15.21 8.28 7.19
CA ARG A 134 16.35 9.15 6.85
C ARG A 134 16.10 9.90 5.54
N HIS A 135 16.74 9.47 4.46
CA HIS A 135 16.61 10.08 3.11
C HIS A 135 15.67 9.31 2.19
N LYS A 136 15.19 8.13 2.62
CA LYS A 136 14.23 7.33 1.86
C LYS A 136 12.79 7.80 2.08
N ASN A 137 11.89 7.28 1.28
CA ASN A 137 10.47 7.60 1.32
C ASN A 137 9.77 6.99 2.55
N VAL A 138 8.71 7.65 2.99
CA VAL A 138 7.71 7.11 3.92
C VAL A 138 6.52 6.65 3.09
N SER A 139 6.27 5.33 3.07
CA SER A 139 5.14 4.74 2.36
C SER A 139 3.89 4.73 3.23
N LEU A 140 2.75 5.15 2.69
CA LEU A 140 1.44 5.09 3.34
C LEU A 140 0.65 3.89 2.83
N MET A 141 -0.08 3.22 3.72
CA MET A 141 -0.98 2.11 3.39
C MET A 141 -2.37 2.32 4.01
N GLY A 142 -3.40 1.99 3.23
CA GLY A 142 -4.80 2.04 3.64
C GLY A 142 -5.48 3.38 3.34
N ALA A 143 -6.81 3.32 3.06
CA ALA A 143 -7.59 4.47 2.62
C ALA A 143 -7.67 5.58 3.69
N ASP A 144 -8.00 5.22 4.93
CA ASP A 144 -8.16 6.19 6.02
C ASP A 144 -6.86 6.97 6.28
N THR A 145 -5.72 6.28 6.33
CA THR A 145 -4.40 6.92 6.45
C THR A 145 -4.15 7.87 5.27
N ALA A 146 -4.38 7.41 4.04
CA ALA A 146 -4.19 8.23 2.84
C ALA A 146 -5.06 9.49 2.86
N GLN A 147 -6.33 9.35 3.21
CA GLN A 147 -7.29 10.46 3.29
C GLN A 147 -6.89 11.50 4.36
N GLN A 148 -6.43 11.05 5.53
CA GLN A 148 -5.93 11.96 6.57
C GLN A 148 -4.71 12.74 6.12
N PHE A 149 -3.71 12.06 5.53
CA PHE A 149 -2.51 12.72 5.01
C PHE A 149 -2.80 13.67 3.86
N MET A 150 -3.74 13.34 2.99
CA MET A 150 -4.15 14.21 1.90
C MET A 150 -4.86 15.46 2.39
N LYS A 151 -5.80 15.33 3.35
CA LYS A 151 -6.46 16.47 4.02
C LYS A 151 -5.47 17.41 4.69
N ALA A 152 -4.43 16.87 5.30
CA ALA A 152 -3.38 17.64 5.98
C ALA A 152 -2.34 18.24 5.02
N GLY A 153 -2.41 17.98 3.70
CA GLY A 153 -1.42 18.42 2.73
C GLY A 153 -0.03 17.79 2.91
N LEU A 154 0.04 16.64 3.54
CA LEU A 154 1.28 15.94 3.89
C LEU A 154 1.70 14.89 2.86
N LEU A 155 0.88 14.61 1.85
CA LEU A 155 1.16 13.66 0.78
C LEU A 155 1.93 14.34 -0.36
N ASP A 156 3.00 13.70 -0.84
CA ASP A 156 3.85 14.21 -1.92
C ASP A 156 3.60 13.49 -3.24
N GLU A 157 3.30 12.17 -3.17
CA GLU A 157 3.19 11.32 -4.35
C GLU A 157 2.12 10.23 -4.16
N ILE A 158 1.42 9.89 -5.24
CA ILE A 158 0.42 8.82 -5.29
C ILE A 158 0.88 7.80 -6.35
N GLN A 159 1.05 6.56 -5.92
CA GLN A 159 1.34 5.42 -6.79
C GLN A 159 0.16 4.46 -6.75
N ILE A 160 -0.52 4.30 -7.87
CA ILE A 160 -1.68 3.42 -8.02
C ILE A 160 -1.33 2.28 -8.98
N SER A 161 -1.44 1.06 -8.49
CA SER A 161 -1.48 -0.15 -9.32
C SER A 161 -2.95 -0.41 -9.69
N LEU A 162 -3.37 0.12 -10.83
CA LEU A 162 -4.74 0.06 -11.31
C LEU A 162 -5.02 -1.32 -11.92
N VAL A 163 -5.85 -2.10 -11.24
CA VAL A 163 -6.24 -3.44 -11.67
C VAL A 163 -7.54 -3.36 -12.48
N PRO A 164 -7.63 -4.03 -13.65
CA PRO A 164 -8.80 -3.98 -14.53
C PRO A 164 -9.94 -4.84 -13.99
N VAL A 165 -10.50 -4.48 -12.85
CA VAL A 165 -11.63 -5.13 -12.18
C VAL A 165 -12.58 -4.08 -11.60
N LEU A 166 -13.87 -4.41 -11.55
CA LEU A 166 -14.90 -3.64 -10.85
C LEU A 166 -15.31 -4.41 -9.60
N LEU A 167 -15.09 -3.82 -8.43
CA LEU A 167 -15.47 -4.43 -7.14
C LEU A 167 -16.90 -4.09 -6.73
N ARG A 168 -17.42 -2.92 -7.17
CA ARG A 168 -18.76 -2.37 -6.92
C ARG A 168 -19.03 -1.93 -5.49
N GLU A 169 -18.43 -2.58 -4.50
CA GLU A 169 -18.54 -2.26 -3.08
C GLU A 169 -17.23 -2.56 -2.34
N GLY A 170 -17.04 -1.97 -1.16
CA GLY A 170 -15.82 -2.14 -0.37
C GLY A 170 -15.27 -0.83 0.17
N ILE A 171 -13.94 -0.72 0.29
CA ILE A 171 -13.25 0.46 0.82
C ILE A 171 -12.78 1.32 -0.35
N ARG A 172 -13.36 2.52 -0.50
CA ARG A 172 -12.93 3.50 -1.49
C ARG A 172 -11.67 4.23 -1.05
N LEU A 173 -10.76 4.43 -1.99
CA LEU A 173 -9.54 5.19 -1.73
C LEU A 173 -9.84 6.67 -1.54
N PHE A 174 -10.61 7.26 -2.45
CA PHE A 174 -10.87 8.70 -2.51
C PHE A 174 -12.29 9.02 -2.01
N GLU A 175 -12.49 8.92 -0.70
CA GLU A 175 -13.71 9.37 -0.02
C GLU A 175 -13.37 10.36 1.09
N ASN A 176 -14.35 11.14 1.53
CA ASN A 176 -14.22 12.02 2.70
C ASN A 176 -13.01 12.96 2.66
N MET A 177 -12.59 13.40 1.47
CA MET A 177 -11.38 14.21 1.27
C MET A 177 -11.60 15.71 1.41
N GLY A 178 -12.80 16.13 1.86
CA GLY A 178 -13.20 17.52 1.92
C GLY A 178 -13.65 18.03 0.54
N THR A 179 -13.79 19.34 0.41
CA THR A 179 -14.30 20.01 -0.81
C THR A 179 -13.20 20.66 -1.64
N LYS A 180 -11.98 20.75 -1.13
CA LYS A 180 -10.86 21.36 -1.85
C LYS A 180 -10.34 20.40 -2.91
N GLN A 181 -10.28 20.85 -4.14
CA GLN A 181 -9.67 20.10 -5.24
C GLN A 181 -8.16 19.91 -4.99
N VAL A 182 -7.68 18.70 -5.26
CA VAL A 182 -6.25 18.37 -5.23
C VAL A 182 -5.79 18.15 -6.67
N GLU A 183 -4.85 18.95 -7.10
CA GLU A 183 -4.28 18.83 -8.44
C GLU A 183 -3.14 17.79 -8.45
N LEU A 184 -3.13 16.95 -9.47
CA LEU A 184 -2.16 15.89 -9.66
C LEU A 184 -1.44 16.07 -11.00
N GLU A 185 -0.14 15.91 -10.98
CA GLU A 185 0.68 15.84 -12.20
C GLU A 185 1.17 14.42 -12.42
N ARG A 186 0.86 13.86 -13.58
CA ARG A 186 1.28 12.51 -13.94
C ARG A 186 2.77 12.46 -14.26
N GLU A 187 3.54 11.69 -13.49
CA GLU A 187 4.98 11.53 -13.68
C GLU A 187 5.35 10.27 -14.46
N ARG A 188 4.63 9.16 -14.22
CA ARG A 188 4.99 7.86 -14.84
C ARG A 188 3.75 7.00 -15.10
N VAL A 189 3.83 6.19 -16.18
CA VAL A 189 2.90 5.09 -16.48
C VAL A 189 3.75 3.86 -16.84
N VAL A 190 3.43 2.72 -16.23
CA VAL A 190 4.00 1.41 -16.60
C VAL A 190 2.85 0.45 -16.85
N GLU A 191 2.80 -0.10 -18.05
CA GLU A 191 1.73 -1.02 -18.46
C GLU A 191 2.22 -2.44 -18.46
N SER A 192 1.45 -3.34 -17.83
CA SER A 192 1.59 -4.78 -17.92
C SER A 192 0.22 -5.43 -18.19
N PRO A 193 0.17 -6.71 -18.56
CA PRO A 193 -1.10 -7.36 -18.94
C PRO A 193 -2.16 -7.40 -17.84
N GLY A 194 -1.76 -7.40 -16.56
CA GLY A 194 -2.66 -7.55 -15.42
C GLY A 194 -2.91 -6.28 -14.62
N VAL A 195 -2.10 -5.23 -14.85
CA VAL A 195 -2.15 -4.00 -14.05
C VAL A 195 -1.53 -2.84 -14.81
N THR A 196 -1.98 -1.61 -14.54
CA THR A 196 -1.35 -0.38 -14.99
C THR A 196 -0.85 0.40 -13.79
N HIS A 197 0.45 0.63 -13.69
CA HIS A 197 1.04 1.42 -12.62
C HIS A 197 1.08 2.90 -13.01
N LEU A 198 0.48 3.72 -12.18
CA LEU A 198 0.35 5.17 -12.36
C LEU A 198 1.06 5.89 -11.21
N THR A 199 1.96 6.82 -11.54
CA THR A 199 2.60 7.69 -10.55
C THR A 199 2.20 9.12 -10.78
N PHE A 200 1.70 9.77 -9.73
CA PHE A 200 1.29 11.16 -9.74
C PHE A 200 1.99 11.93 -8.62
N ARG A 201 2.52 13.11 -8.96
CA ARG A 201 2.94 14.10 -7.97
C ARG A 201 1.74 14.91 -7.51
N VAL A 202 1.65 15.16 -6.20
CA VAL A 202 0.66 16.08 -5.64
C VAL A 202 1.16 17.51 -5.81
N VAL A 203 0.38 18.37 -6.48
CA VAL A 203 0.70 19.80 -6.63
C VAL A 203 0.32 20.52 -5.34
N LYS A 204 1.28 21.23 -4.73
CA LYS A 204 1.10 21.97 -3.46
C LYS A 204 1.06 23.45 -3.71
#